data_6d504c255626ee08f929d23cf89970d6
#
_entry.id   6d504c255626ee08f929d23cf89970d6
#
_cell.length_a   1.000
_cell.length_b   1.000
_cell.length_c   1.000
_cell.angle_alpha   90.00
_cell.angle_beta   90.00
_cell.angle_gamma   90.00
#
_symmetry.space_group_name_H-M   'P 1'
#
loop_
_entity.id
_entity.type
_entity.pdbx_description
1 polymer ?
#
loop_
_entity_poly.entity_id
_entity_poly.type
_entity_poly.pdbx_seq_one_letter_code
_entity_poly.pdbx_strand_id
1 'polypeptide(L)'
;MRKLMLFSTLLMSALVFTSGAMAADTLKKISDSGEFIVGARDGAIPFGFHNAENEHVGFSIDLAKEFHKALEEKLGKKLEFKVMVVNPKTRIPLVANGNLNMVTGAATHTVPREDTVDFSLTFFLTGSQLLVEKSGNYSSAKDLSGKKIGAAQGSTNEKAIRDLNDSGFFNPPVKMVIYQEHTQGMLALNNGVINAYCGDGIHLAGMKSKAKNPDDYIIIGEMLSYDPYGFILPENDSNFRDFINEHLIRMFVDGRYMTYYENWFGVNGVVPYPMTDDFKTLIKLQSWPL
;
A
#
# COMPACT_ATOMS: atom_id res chain seq x y z
N MET A 1 -55.98 -17.26 -61.13
CA MET A 1 -54.85 -16.32 -61.07
C MET A 1 -54.36 -16.32 -59.62
N ARG A 2 -53.33 -17.11 -59.30
CA ARG A 2 -52.72 -17.25 -57.97
C ARG A 2 -51.53 -16.33 -57.87
N LYS A 3 -51.55 -15.31 -57.01
CA LYS A 3 -50.43 -14.43 -56.71
C LYS A 3 -49.53 -15.15 -55.70
N LEU A 4 -48.28 -15.42 -56.09
CA LEU A 4 -47.24 -15.94 -55.25
C LEU A 4 -46.62 -14.74 -54.51
N MET A 5 -46.74 -14.67 -53.17
CA MET A 5 -45.99 -13.72 -52.33
C MET A 5 -44.68 -14.37 -51.92
N LEU A 6 -43.56 -13.85 -52.44
CA LEU A 6 -42.23 -14.16 -51.96
C LEU A 6 -41.98 -13.36 -50.68
N PHE A 7 -41.82 -14.07 -49.54
CA PHE A 7 -41.28 -13.51 -48.31
C PHE A 7 -39.75 -13.57 -48.38
N SER A 8 -39.14 -12.41 -48.51
CA SER A 8 -37.69 -12.24 -48.41
C SER A 8 -37.31 -12.04 -46.97
N THR A 9 -36.80 -13.08 -46.30
CA THR A 9 -36.25 -13.01 -44.93
C THR A 9 -34.83 -12.43 -45.00
N LEU A 10 -34.72 -11.15 -44.59
CA LEU A 10 -33.44 -10.47 -44.43
C LEU A 10 -32.80 -10.94 -43.11
N LEU A 11 -31.83 -11.81 -43.18
CA LEU A 11 -31.03 -12.28 -42.04
C LEU A 11 -30.02 -11.18 -41.68
N MET A 12 -30.36 -10.34 -40.69
CA MET A 12 -29.52 -9.28 -40.19
C MET A 12 -28.51 -9.91 -39.19
N SER A 13 -27.32 -10.26 -39.66
CA SER A 13 -26.21 -10.71 -38.81
C SER A 13 -25.75 -9.57 -37.92
N ALA A 14 -26.16 -9.59 -36.64
CA ALA A 14 -25.60 -8.71 -35.63
C ALA A 14 -24.15 -9.13 -35.38
N LEU A 15 -23.19 -8.40 -35.93
CA LEU A 15 -21.81 -8.45 -35.45
C LEU A 15 -21.78 -7.89 -34.02
N VAL A 16 -21.75 -8.79 -33.06
CA VAL A 16 -21.43 -8.44 -31.68
C VAL A 16 -19.92 -8.14 -31.66
N PHE A 17 -19.55 -6.87 -31.74
CA PHE A 17 -18.21 -6.44 -31.36
C PHE A 17 -18.07 -6.66 -29.85
N THR A 18 -17.54 -7.80 -29.47
CA THR A 18 -16.99 -7.96 -28.12
C THR A 18 -15.79 -7.02 -28.04
N SER A 19 -15.97 -5.86 -27.45
CA SER A 19 -14.87 -5.04 -26.97
C SER A 19 -14.17 -5.89 -25.90
N GLY A 20 -13.23 -6.71 -26.31
CA GLY A 20 -12.29 -7.32 -25.38
C GLY A 20 -11.64 -6.15 -24.65
N ALA A 21 -11.81 -6.08 -23.32
CA ALA A 21 -11.00 -5.20 -22.50
C ALA A 21 -9.53 -5.50 -22.87
N MET A 22 -8.88 -4.57 -23.57
CA MET A 22 -7.45 -4.74 -23.86
C MET A 22 -6.76 -4.74 -22.50
N ALA A 23 -6.07 -5.83 -22.18
CA ALA A 23 -5.22 -5.89 -21.01
C ALA A 23 -4.31 -4.67 -20.99
N ALA A 24 -4.10 -4.09 -19.83
CA ALA A 24 -3.14 -2.99 -19.68
C ALA A 24 -1.77 -3.48 -20.16
N ASP A 25 -1.06 -2.67 -20.93
CA ASP A 25 0.32 -2.95 -21.36
C ASP A 25 1.23 -1.85 -20.79
N THR A 26 1.48 -1.95 -19.51
CA THR A 26 2.28 -0.98 -18.78
C THR A 26 3.72 -0.94 -19.25
N LEU A 27 4.30 -2.09 -19.63
CA LEU A 27 5.66 -2.13 -20.19
C LEU A 27 5.75 -1.33 -21.48
N LYS A 28 4.77 -1.50 -22.37
CA LYS A 28 4.70 -0.72 -23.61
C LYS A 28 4.48 0.77 -23.33
N LYS A 29 3.59 1.12 -22.41
CA LYS A 29 3.33 2.50 -22.00
C LYS A 29 4.58 3.19 -21.48
N ILE A 30 5.34 2.54 -20.59
CA ILE A 30 6.63 3.02 -20.08
C ILE A 30 7.64 3.15 -21.25
N SER A 31 7.65 2.14 -22.13
CA SER A 31 8.50 2.20 -23.32
C SER A 31 8.16 3.37 -24.22
N ASP A 32 6.91 3.65 -24.49
CA ASP A 32 6.50 4.73 -25.41
C ASP A 32 6.72 6.11 -24.80
N SER A 33 6.38 6.29 -23.51
CA SER A 33 6.53 7.59 -22.82
C SER A 33 7.97 7.92 -22.41
N GLY A 34 8.80 6.90 -22.15
CA GLY A 34 10.12 7.09 -21.54
C GLY A 34 10.07 7.41 -20.04
N GLU A 35 8.91 7.22 -19.39
CA GLU A 35 8.70 7.58 -18.00
C GLU A 35 8.22 6.36 -17.20
N PHE A 36 8.80 6.17 -16.00
CA PHE A 36 8.28 5.28 -14.98
C PHE A 36 7.70 6.09 -13.83
N ILE A 37 6.36 6.18 -13.79
CA ILE A 37 5.62 7.03 -12.85
C ILE A 37 5.10 6.18 -11.70
N VAL A 38 5.60 6.41 -10.50
CA VAL A 38 5.20 5.69 -9.29
C VAL A 38 4.43 6.59 -8.34
N GLY A 39 3.36 6.06 -7.75
CA GLY A 39 2.65 6.74 -6.67
C GLY A 39 3.34 6.47 -5.33
N ALA A 40 3.62 7.50 -4.55
CA ALA A 40 4.18 7.35 -3.21
C ALA A 40 3.52 8.30 -2.22
N ARG A 41 3.56 7.98 -0.93
CA ARG A 41 2.99 8.81 0.14
C ARG A 41 4.05 9.77 0.69
N ASP A 42 3.60 10.94 1.18
CA ASP A 42 4.49 11.94 1.79
C ASP A 42 4.74 11.70 3.28
N GLY A 43 3.84 11.01 3.95
CA GLY A 43 3.87 10.88 5.40
C GLY A 43 3.85 9.44 5.90
N ALA A 44 4.23 8.46 5.07
CA ALA A 44 4.23 7.05 5.44
C ALA A 44 5.64 6.55 5.80
N ILE A 45 6.24 7.15 6.84
CA ILE A 45 7.55 6.75 7.36
C ILE A 45 7.48 5.29 7.85
N PRO A 46 8.45 4.43 7.46
CA PRO A 46 9.64 4.70 6.66
C PRO A 46 9.51 4.31 5.17
N PHE A 47 8.32 4.10 4.61
CA PHE A 47 8.11 3.61 3.24
C PHE A 47 8.18 4.70 2.17
N GLY A 48 7.57 5.87 2.42
CA GLY A 48 7.58 7.02 1.52
C GLY A 48 7.34 8.31 2.29
N PHE A 49 8.29 9.24 2.23
CA PHE A 49 8.24 10.53 2.91
C PHE A 49 9.30 11.48 2.34
N HIS A 50 9.20 12.76 2.68
CA HIS A 50 10.27 13.71 2.35
C HIS A 50 11.31 13.78 3.48
N ASN A 51 12.59 13.72 3.09
CA ASN A 51 13.71 13.95 4.00
C ASN A 51 13.92 15.45 4.27
N ALA A 52 14.97 15.82 5.01
CA ALA A 52 15.27 17.21 5.34
C ALA A 52 15.67 18.05 4.11
N GLU A 53 16.19 17.40 3.07
CA GLU A 53 16.58 17.98 1.79
C GLU A 53 15.39 18.08 0.81
N ASN A 54 14.17 17.76 1.27
CA ASN A 54 12.94 17.70 0.47
C ASN A 54 12.98 16.69 -0.67
N GLU A 55 13.77 15.63 -0.52
CA GLU A 55 13.80 14.52 -1.45
C GLU A 55 12.79 13.45 -1.02
N HIS A 56 12.11 12.83 -1.98
CA HIS A 56 11.22 11.71 -1.72
C HIS A 56 12.05 10.43 -1.50
N VAL A 57 12.05 9.94 -0.27
CA VAL A 57 12.82 8.79 0.18
C VAL A 57 11.94 7.76 0.88
N GLY A 58 12.45 6.56 1.07
CA GLY A 58 11.77 5.51 1.81
C GLY A 58 12.09 4.11 1.30
N PHE A 59 11.86 3.12 2.13
CA PHE A 59 12.10 1.72 1.79
C PHE A 59 11.45 1.30 0.48
N SER A 60 10.17 1.64 0.27
CA SER A 60 9.47 1.28 -0.97
C SER A 60 9.97 2.09 -2.17
N ILE A 61 10.49 3.29 -1.96
CA ILE A 61 11.11 4.10 -3.01
C ILE A 61 12.41 3.44 -3.49
N ASP A 62 13.21 2.93 -2.55
CA ASP A 62 14.46 2.23 -2.91
C ASP A 62 14.18 0.96 -3.71
N LEU A 63 13.16 0.17 -3.31
CA LEU A 63 12.72 -0.99 -4.10
C LEU A 63 12.20 -0.57 -5.50
N ALA A 64 11.45 0.53 -5.59
CA ALA A 64 10.97 1.04 -6.89
C ALA A 64 12.12 1.52 -7.80
N LYS A 65 13.19 2.06 -7.24
CA LYS A 65 14.41 2.41 -7.99
C LYS A 65 15.13 1.16 -8.54
N GLU A 66 15.07 0.02 -7.85
CA GLU A 66 15.56 -1.25 -8.39
C GLU A 66 14.72 -1.70 -9.59
N PHE A 67 13.38 -1.61 -9.52
CA PHE A 67 12.52 -1.89 -10.67
C PHE A 67 12.78 -0.93 -11.83
N HIS A 68 13.04 0.34 -11.55
CA HIS A 68 13.40 1.33 -12.58
C HIS A 68 14.67 0.93 -13.33
N LYS A 69 15.74 0.54 -12.62
CA LYS A 69 16.97 0.03 -13.25
C LYS A 69 16.71 -1.20 -14.12
N ALA A 70 15.93 -2.14 -13.60
CA ALA A 70 15.58 -3.35 -14.32
C ALA A 70 14.72 -3.06 -15.57
N LEU A 71 13.84 -2.05 -15.54
CA LEU A 71 13.09 -1.58 -16.70
C LEU A 71 14.01 -0.97 -17.75
N GLU A 72 14.98 -0.15 -17.36
CA GLU A 72 15.98 0.41 -18.27
C GLU A 72 16.78 -0.70 -18.99
N GLU A 73 17.20 -1.73 -18.25
CA GLU A 73 17.90 -2.89 -18.81
C GLU A 73 17.01 -3.66 -19.77
N LYS A 74 15.77 -3.98 -19.37
CA LYS A 74 14.81 -4.71 -20.23
C LYS A 74 14.46 -3.98 -21.51
N LEU A 75 14.30 -2.67 -21.44
CA LEU A 75 13.87 -1.84 -22.57
C LEU A 75 15.06 -1.30 -23.41
N GLY A 76 16.29 -1.48 -22.93
CA GLY A 76 17.51 -1.00 -23.61
C GLY A 76 17.60 0.51 -23.73
N LYS A 77 16.96 1.28 -22.84
CA LYS A 77 16.93 2.75 -22.89
C LYS A 77 16.84 3.38 -21.51
N LYS A 78 17.25 4.65 -21.39
CA LYS A 78 17.06 5.43 -20.19
C LYS A 78 15.60 5.84 -20.03
N LEU A 79 15.14 5.80 -18.77
CA LEU A 79 13.80 6.19 -18.37
C LEU A 79 13.87 7.30 -17.32
N GLU A 80 12.89 8.19 -17.33
CA GLU A 80 12.70 9.14 -16.24
C GLU A 80 11.94 8.48 -15.09
N PHE A 81 12.49 8.51 -13.87
CA PHE A 81 11.81 8.06 -12.67
C PHE A 81 11.03 9.20 -12.05
N LYS A 82 9.70 9.09 -12.03
CA LYS A 82 8.81 10.13 -11.49
C LYS A 82 8.05 9.61 -10.28
N VAL A 83 7.97 10.44 -9.24
CA VAL A 83 7.16 10.18 -8.06
C VAL A 83 5.98 11.13 -8.04
N MET A 84 4.76 10.59 -7.98
CA MET A 84 3.52 11.33 -7.76
C MET A 84 3.03 11.10 -6.34
N VAL A 85 2.74 12.16 -5.62
CA VAL A 85 2.21 12.07 -4.26
C VAL A 85 0.78 11.54 -4.28
N VAL A 86 0.53 10.50 -3.47
CA VAL A 86 -0.78 9.87 -3.31
C VAL A 86 -1.12 9.67 -1.84
N ASN A 87 -2.39 9.49 -1.55
CA ASN A 87 -2.89 9.07 -0.23
C ASN A 87 -3.66 7.73 -0.33
N PRO A 88 -4.07 7.10 0.77
CA PRO A 88 -4.75 5.81 0.73
C PRO A 88 -6.05 5.81 -0.07
N LYS A 89 -6.75 6.95 -0.16
CA LYS A 89 -8.01 7.09 -0.91
C LYS A 89 -7.78 7.23 -2.42
N THR A 90 -6.70 7.92 -2.83
CA THR A 90 -6.48 8.30 -4.25
C THR A 90 -5.63 7.29 -5.01
N ARG A 91 -4.77 6.52 -4.34
CA ARG A 91 -3.75 5.66 -4.97
C ARG A 91 -4.35 4.59 -5.90
N ILE A 92 -5.42 3.89 -5.49
CA ILE A 92 -6.05 2.83 -6.29
C ILE A 92 -6.71 3.41 -7.56
N PRO A 93 -7.58 4.43 -7.49
CA PRO A 93 -8.13 5.06 -8.69
C PRO A 93 -7.07 5.57 -9.67
N LEU A 94 -5.95 6.10 -9.20
CA LEU A 94 -4.89 6.62 -10.07
C LEU A 94 -4.18 5.50 -10.84
N VAL A 95 -3.99 4.32 -10.26
CA VAL A 95 -3.46 3.14 -10.97
C VAL A 95 -4.51 2.61 -11.94
N ALA A 96 -5.75 2.39 -11.47
CA ALA A 96 -6.83 1.85 -12.29
C ALA A 96 -7.12 2.70 -13.54
N ASN A 97 -6.99 4.02 -13.43
CA ASN A 97 -7.16 4.95 -14.55
C ASN A 97 -5.88 5.14 -15.40
N GLY A 98 -4.80 4.43 -15.08
CA GLY A 98 -3.54 4.49 -15.81
C GLY A 98 -2.75 5.80 -15.66
N ASN A 99 -3.02 6.62 -14.64
CA ASN A 99 -2.22 7.80 -14.33
C ASN A 99 -0.87 7.46 -13.69
N LEU A 100 -0.79 6.30 -13.05
CA LEU A 100 0.41 5.73 -12.45
C LEU A 100 0.72 4.39 -13.08
N ASN A 101 2.00 4.04 -13.17
CA ASN A 101 2.40 2.69 -13.57
C ASN A 101 2.27 1.70 -12.39
N MET A 102 2.57 2.17 -11.18
CA MET A 102 2.37 1.41 -9.93
C MET A 102 2.28 2.35 -8.74
N VAL A 103 1.82 1.84 -7.59
CA VAL A 103 2.01 2.50 -6.30
C VAL A 103 3.07 1.77 -5.51
N THR A 104 4.10 2.51 -5.10
CA THR A 104 5.12 2.07 -4.16
C THR A 104 4.75 2.57 -2.78
N GLY A 105 4.63 1.72 -1.83
CA GLY A 105 4.31 2.15 -0.48
C GLY A 105 3.52 1.13 0.28
N ALA A 106 3.23 1.46 1.51
CA ALA A 106 2.50 0.63 2.44
C ALA A 106 1.04 0.44 2.01
N ALA A 107 0.77 -0.58 1.23
CA ALA A 107 -0.56 -0.92 0.76
C ALA A 107 -0.89 -2.36 1.10
N THR A 108 -1.75 -2.57 2.09
CA THR A 108 -2.25 -3.90 2.43
C THR A 108 -2.94 -4.52 1.23
N HIS A 109 -2.49 -5.69 0.81
CA HIS A 109 -3.14 -6.53 -0.18
C HIS A 109 -4.41 -7.10 0.44
N THR A 110 -5.56 -6.82 -0.16
CA THR A 110 -6.86 -7.34 0.31
C THR A 110 -7.72 -7.76 -0.87
N VAL A 111 -8.50 -8.83 -0.69
CA VAL A 111 -9.40 -9.34 -1.74
C VAL A 111 -10.30 -8.25 -2.34
N PRO A 112 -10.97 -7.36 -1.57
CA PRO A 112 -11.79 -6.30 -2.17
C PRO A 112 -11.02 -5.29 -3.03
N ARG A 113 -9.69 -5.14 -2.84
CA ARG A 113 -8.88 -4.25 -3.69
C ARG A 113 -8.52 -4.90 -5.02
N GLU A 114 -8.44 -6.24 -5.05
CA GLU A 114 -8.22 -6.99 -6.30
C GLU A 114 -9.37 -6.90 -7.29
N ASP A 115 -10.56 -6.45 -6.87
CA ASP A 115 -11.66 -6.15 -7.79
C ASP A 115 -11.36 -4.94 -8.72
N THR A 116 -10.27 -4.21 -8.47
CA THR A 116 -9.96 -2.95 -9.18
C THR A 116 -8.50 -2.85 -9.64
N VAL A 117 -7.59 -3.53 -8.96
CA VAL A 117 -6.13 -3.48 -9.18
C VAL A 117 -5.49 -4.81 -8.83
N ASP A 118 -4.36 -5.11 -9.48
CA ASP A 118 -3.51 -6.24 -9.08
C ASP A 118 -2.51 -5.83 -7.97
N PHE A 119 -1.93 -6.83 -7.34
CA PHE A 119 -0.85 -6.66 -6.37
C PHE A 119 0.38 -7.51 -6.73
N SER A 120 1.55 -7.02 -6.33
CA SER A 120 2.76 -7.83 -6.34
C SER A 120 2.76 -8.89 -5.23
N LEU A 121 3.78 -9.74 -5.22
CA LEU A 121 4.15 -10.52 -4.04
C LEU A 121 4.28 -9.60 -2.82
N THR A 122 4.04 -10.19 -1.63
CA THR A 122 4.16 -9.47 -0.37
C THR A 122 5.62 -9.11 -0.10
N PHE A 123 5.90 -7.82 0.06
CA PHE A 123 7.25 -7.34 0.37
C PHE A 123 7.40 -6.82 1.80
N PHE A 124 6.33 -6.74 2.58
CA PHE A 124 6.37 -6.37 4.01
C PHE A 124 5.17 -6.96 4.75
N LEU A 125 5.32 -7.19 6.05
CA LEU A 125 4.28 -7.75 6.90
C LEU A 125 4.16 -6.95 8.19
N THR A 126 2.94 -6.52 8.52
CA THR A 126 2.61 -5.73 9.71
C THR A 126 1.16 -5.99 10.12
N GLY A 127 0.59 -5.15 10.97
CA GLY A 127 -0.82 -5.18 11.36
C GLY A 127 -1.24 -3.89 12.04
N SER A 128 -2.54 -3.62 12.07
CA SER A 128 -3.13 -2.46 12.72
C SER A 128 -2.91 -2.51 14.23
N GLN A 129 -2.44 -1.42 14.80
CA GLN A 129 -2.23 -1.22 16.24
C GLN A 129 -2.65 0.21 16.64
N LEU A 130 -2.50 0.54 17.90
CA LEU A 130 -2.92 1.83 18.47
C LEU A 130 -1.73 2.55 19.11
N LEU A 131 -1.45 3.78 18.68
CA LEU A 131 -0.50 4.69 19.31
C LEU A 131 -1.26 5.58 20.29
N VAL A 132 -0.80 5.66 21.52
CA VAL A 132 -1.35 6.49 22.59
C VAL A 132 -0.25 7.25 23.33
N GLU A 133 -0.61 8.34 24.01
CA GLU A 133 0.26 8.93 25.01
C GLU A 133 0.27 8.07 26.28
N LYS A 134 1.45 7.87 26.87
CA LYS A 134 1.61 7.12 28.12
C LYS A 134 0.82 7.74 29.28
N SER A 135 0.68 9.07 29.29
CA SER A 135 -0.12 9.82 30.27
C SER A 135 -1.58 9.39 30.32
N GLY A 136 -2.11 8.82 29.20
CA GLY A 136 -3.48 8.32 29.13
C GLY A 136 -3.72 7.03 29.90
N ASN A 137 -2.66 6.31 30.32
CA ASN A 137 -2.70 5.03 31.01
C ASN A 137 -3.56 3.95 30.34
N TYR A 138 -3.57 3.94 28.99
CA TYR A 138 -4.22 2.89 28.21
C TYR A 138 -3.25 1.72 28.02
N SER A 139 -3.71 0.49 28.25
CA SER A 139 -2.93 -0.74 28.11
C SER A 139 -3.48 -1.67 27.03
N SER A 140 -4.73 -1.52 26.67
CA SER A 140 -5.43 -2.31 25.68
C SER A 140 -6.36 -1.46 24.82
N ALA A 141 -6.78 -2.00 23.66
CA ALA A 141 -7.77 -1.33 22.82
C ALA A 141 -9.09 -1.07 23.56
N LYS A 142 -9.50 -1.96 24.47
CA LYS A 142 -10.76 -1.82 25.23
C LYS A 142 -10.79 -0.60 26.15
N ASP A 143 -9.63 -0.16 26.65
CA ASP A 143 -9.53 1.03 27.49
C ASP A 143 -9.92 2.31 26.75
N LEU A 144 -9.98 2.24 25.42
CA LEU A 144 -10.38 3.35 24.55
C LEU A 144 -11.89 3.41 24.29
N SER A 145 -12.73 2.53 24.89
CA SER A 145 -14.19 2.59 24.75
C SER A 145 -14.73 3.99 25.06
N GLY A 146 -15.55 4.53 24.14
CA GLY A 146 -16.10 5.90 24.23
C GLY A 146 -15.11 7.02 23.94
N LYS A 147 -13.84 6.73 23.73
CA LYS A 147 -12.78 7.71 23.40
C LYS A 147 -12.76 8.06 21.92
N LYS A 148 -11.90 8.99 21.54
CA LYS A 148 -11.67 9.36 20.14
C LYS A 148 -10.47 8.62 19.59
N ILE A 149 -10.66 7.90 18.48
CA ILE A 149 -9.58 7.23 17.76
C ILE A 149 -9.46 7.83 16.34
N GLY A 150 -8.25 8.24 15.99
CA GLY A 150 -7.92 8.71 14.65
C GLY A 150 -7.49 7.57 13.73
N ALA A 151 -7.78 7.68 12.43
CA ALA A 151 -7.26 6.78 11.39
C ALA A 151 -7.15 7.50 10.05
N ALA A 152 -6.35 6.97 9.12
CA ALA A 152 -6.24 7.52 7.77
C ALA A 152 -7.41 7.06 6.90
N GLN A 153 -8.00 7.97 6.10
CA GLN A 153 -9.12 7.71 5.22
C GLN A 153 -8.79 6.65 4.17
N GLY A 154 -9.67 5.65 3.99
CA GLY A 154 -9.51 4.57 3.01
C GLY A 154 -8.42 3.53 3.36
N SER A 155 -7.90 3.56 4.60
CA SER A 155 -6.97 2.56 5.10
C SER A 155 -7.67 1.33 5.68
N THR A 156 -6.94 0.22 5.79
CA THR A 156 -7.37 -0.97 6.54
C THR A 156 -7.54 -0.67 8.03
N ASN A 157 -6.77 0.27 8.56
CA ASN A 157 -6.87 0.72 9.95
C ASN A 157 -8.21 1.41 10.25
N GLU A 158 -8.70 2.26 9.32
CA GLU A 158 -10.04 2.84 9.44
C GLU A 158 -11.10 1.74 9.48
N LYS A 159 -10.99 0.76 8.56
CA LYS A 159 -11.92 -0.37 8.51
C LYS A 159 -11.85 -1.20 9.79
N ALA A 160 -10.67 -1.51 10.30
CA ALA A 160 -10.50 -2.31 11.52
C ALA A 160 -11.23 -1.67 12.72
N ILE A 161 -11.13 -0.36 12.91
CA ILE A 161 -11.84 0.33 14.01
C ILE A 161 -13.35 0.36 13.78
N ARG A 162 -13.83 0.50 12.53
CA ARG A 162 -15.26 0.40 12.21
C ARG A 162 -15.79 -1.00 12.54
N ASP A 163 -15.12 -2.05 12.08
CA ASP A 163 -15.51 -3.43 12.31
C ASP A 163 -15.55 -3.75 13.82
N LEU A 164 -14.60 -3.23 14.61
CA LEU A 164 -14.60 -3.39 16.07
C LEU A 164 -15.76 -2.62 16.74
N ASN A 165 -16.14 -1.44 16.25
CA ASN A 165 -17.32 -0.73 16.72
C ASN A 165 -18.60 -1.52 16.40
N ASP A 166 -18.73 -1.98 15.17
CA ASP A 166 -19.91 -2.68 14.67
C ASP A 166 -20.10 -4.05 15.37
N SER A 167 -19.00 -4.71 15.74
CA SER A 167 -19.03 -5.96 16.51
C SER A 167 -19.38 -5.78 18.00
N GLY A 168 -19.45 -4.52 18.49
CA GLY A 168 -19.66 -4.23 19.90
C GLY A 168 -18.41 -4.45 20.78
N PHE A 169 -17.24 -4.60 20.17
CA PHE A 169 -15.97 -4.73 20.92
C PHE A 169 -15.72 -3.52 21.84
N PHE A 170 -15.99 -2.30 21.33
CA PHE A 170 -15.97 -1.09 22.12
C PHE A 170 -17.36 -0.79 22.70
N ASN A 171 -17.46 -0.72 24.03
CA ASN A 171 -18.70 -0.38 24.71
C ASN A 171 -18.43 0.65 25.84
N PRO A 172 -18.85 1.94 25.68
CA PRO A 172 -19.52 2.51 24.49
C PRO A 172 -18.60 2.59 23.25
N PRO A 173 -19.18 2.67 22.02
CA PRO A 173 -18.40 2.75 20.79
C PRO A 173 -17.42 3.92 20.78
N VAL A 174 -16.25 3.75 20.16
CA VAL A 174 -15.29 4.83 19.97
C VAL A 174 -15.78 5.85 18.94
N LYS A 175 -15.39 7.12 19.12
CA LYS A 175 -15.65 8.21 18.18
C LYS A 175 -14.50 8.27 17.18
N MET A 176 -14.76 7.91 15.92
CA MET A 176 -13.74 7.96 14.88
C MET A 176 -13.48 9.37 14.38
N VAL A 177 -12.21 9.72 14.20
CA VAL A 177 -11.76 10.97 13.56
C VAL A 177 -10.88 10.59 12.37
N ILE A 178 -11.28 11.01 11.16
CA ILE A 178 -10.64 10.57 9.93
C ILE A 178 -9.72 11.66 9.40
N TYR A 179 -8.48 11.29 9.08
CA TYR A 179 -7.44 12.14 8.55
C TYR A 179 -7.04 11.69 7.14
N GLN A 180 -6.46 12.59 6.35
CA GLN A 180 -5.95 12.22 5.02
C GLN A 180 -4.59 11.52 5.12
N GLU A 181 -3.75 11.95 6.08
CA GLU A 181 -2.40 11.44 6.28
C GLU A 181 -2.11 11.11 7.75
N HIS A 182 -1.15 10.21 7.97
CA HIS A 182 -0.69 9.81 9.31
C HIS A 182 -0.12 10.99 10.11
N THR A 183 0.58 11.93 9.44
CA THR A 183 1.16 13.12 10.08
C THR A 183 0.10 14.02 10.72
N GLN A 184 -1.08 14.15 10.09
CA GLN A 184 -2.21 14.88 10.65
C GLN A 184 -2.76 14.18 11.90
N GLY A 185 -2.84 12.84 11.87
CA GLY A 185 -3.23 12.01 13.01
C GLY A 185 -2.27 12.16 14.19
N MET A 186 -0.95 12.16 13.92
CA MET A 186 0.06 12.38 14.97
C MET A 186 -0.06 13.77 15.59
N LEU A 187 -0.26 14.80 14.78
CA LEU A 187 -0.48 16.17 15.29
C LEU A 187 -1.73 16.24 16.15
N ALA A 188 -2.81 15.56 15.76
CA ALA A 188 -4.04 15.52 16.54
C ALA A 188 -3.88 14.76 17.86
N LEU A 189 -3.08 13.70 17.89
CA LEU A 189 -2.72 12.98 19.11
C LEU A 189 -1.90 13.88 20.04
N ASN A 190 -0.84 14.51 19.53
CA ASN A 190 0.01 15.45 20.29
C ASN A 190 -0.77 16.61 20.93
N ASN A 191 -1.84 17.05 20.26
CA ASN A 191 -2.67 18.16 20.73
C ASN A 191 -3.86 17.69 21.59
N GLY A 192 -3.96 16.41 21.93
CA GLY A 192 -5.05 15.84 22.74
C GLY A 192 -6.43 15.91 22.06
N VAL A 193 -6.49 16.12 20.73
CA VAL A 193 -7.73 16.12 19.95
C VAL A 193 -8.32 14.72 19.86
N ILE A 194 -7.45 13.70 19.79
CA ILE A 194 -7.76 12.27 19.84
C ILE A 194 -7.00 11.61 21.01
N ASN A 195 -7.52 10.47 21.47
CA ASN A 195 -6.92 9.70 22.55
C ASN A 195 -5.96 8.60 22.05
N ALA A 196 -6.18 8.15 20.84
CA ALA A 196 -5.34 7.17 20.17
C ALA A 196 -5.34 7.41 18.66
N TYR A 197 -4.27 6.97 17.99
CA TYR A 197 -4.22 6.89 16.54
C TYR A 197 -4.04 5.44 16.09
N CYS A 198 -4.93 4.96 15.22
CA CYS A 198 -4.84 3.63 14.62
C CYS A 198 -4.03 3.69 13.33
N GLY A 199 -3.02 2.86 13.25
CA GLY A 199 -2.14 2.71 12.10
C GLY A 199 -1.44 1.36 12.15
N ASP A 200 -0.76 1.00 11.07
CA ASP A 200 0.06 -0.20 11.08
C ASP A 200 1.26 0.00 12.02
N GLY A 201 1.63 -1.03 12.76
CA GLY A 201 2.66 -0.93 13.81
C GLY A 201 3.95 -0.27 13.35
N ILE A 202 4.39 -0.56 12.13
CA ILE A 202 5.58 0.06 11.55
C ILE A 202 5.40 1.58 11.30
N HIS A 203 4.23 2.03 10.83
CA HIS A 203 3.94 3.46 10.68
C HIS A 203 3.87 4.16 12.02
N LEU A 204 3.26 3.51 13.02
CA LEU A 204 3.21 4.04 14.39
C LEU A 204 4.60 4.16 14.99
N ALA A 205 5.48 3.19 14.76
CA ALA A 205 6.89 3.26 15.15
C ALA A 205 7.61 4.44 14.45
N GLY A 206 7.37 4.62 13.15
CA GLY A 206 7.90 5.77 12.38
C GLY A 206 7.39 7.12 12.90
N MET A 207 6.09 7.24 13.18
CA MET A 207 5.49 8.45 13.76
C MET A 207 6.09 8.76 15.13
N LYS A 208 6.18 7.73 15.97
CA LYS A 208 6.78 7.85 17.32
C LYS A 208 8.24 8.30 17.25
N SER A 209 9.05 7.74 16.35
CA SER A 209 10.47 8.10 16.21
C SER A 209 10.71 9.56 15.82
N LYS A 210 9.73 10.21 15.17
CA LYS A 210 9.76 11.61 14.75
C LYS A 210 9.04 12.56 15.71
N ALA A 211 8.44 12.05 16.77
CA ALA A 211 7.85 12.88 17.81
C ALA A 211 8.93 13.69 18.56
N LYS A 212 8.55 14.85 19.08
CA LYS A 212 9.47 15.69 19.86
C LYS A 212 10.07 14.93 21.07
N ASN A 213 9.21 14.13 21.74
CA ASN A 213 9.58 13.25 22.84
C ASN A 213 9.01 11.84 22.53
N PRO A 214 9.76 10.97 21.84
CA PRO A 214 9.27 9.64 21.49
C PRO A 214 8.85 8.80 22.68
N ASP A 215 9.46 9.03 23.85
CA ASP A 215 9.17 8.28 25.08
C ASP A 215 7.83 8.62 25.71
N ASP A 216 7.17 9.70 25.31
CA ASP A 216 5.82 10.03 25.76
C ASP A 216 4.75 9.12 25.14
N TYR A 217 5.10 8.35 24.13
CA TYR A 217 4.17 7.52 23.36
C TYR A 217 4.46 6.04 23.52
N ILE A 218 3.40 5.24 23.43
CA ILE A 218 3.47 3.78 23.41
C ILE A 218 2.49 3.22 22.38
N ILE A 219 2.91 2.18 21.67
CA ILE A 219 2.04 1.34 20.83
C ILE A 219 1.46 0.28 21.74
N ILE A 220 0.14 0.20 21.83
CA ILE A 220 -0.58 -0.69 22.73
C ILE A 220 -1.37 -1.76 21.99
N GLY A 221 -1.63 -2.84 22.72
CA GLY A 221 -2.48 -3.93 22.28
C GLY A 221 -1.80 -4.88 21.29
N GLU A 222 -2.49 -5.99 21.02
CA GLU A 222 -2.13 -6.93 19.97
C GLU A 222 -2.46 -6.34 18.61
N MET A 223 -1.93 -6.94 17.54
CA MET A 223 -2.32 -6.59 16.17
C MET A 223 -3.82 -6.84 15.99
N LEU A 224 -4.55 -5.81 15.57
CA LEU A 224 -5.99 -5.87 15.28
C LEU A 224 -6.27 -6.47 13.89
N SER A 225 -5.25 -6.56 13.05
CA SER A 225 -5.30 -7.13 11.70
C SER A 225 -3.93 -7.70 11.33
N TYR A 226 -3.89 -8.46 10.24
CA TYR A 226 -2.69 -8.96 9.60
C TYR A 226 -2.60 -8.33 8.21
N ASP A 227 -1.61 -7.48 7.98
CA ASP A 227 -1.55 -6.58 6.83
C ASP A 227 -0.32 -6.90 5.97
N PRO A 228 -0.43 -7.81 4.97
CA PRO A 228 0.62 -8.03 3.98
C PRO A 228 0.64 -6.87 2.99
N TYR A 229 1.81 -6.24 2.77
CA TYR A 229 1.97 -5.18 1.80
C TYR A 229 2.43 -5.71 0.46
N GLY A 230 1.72 -5.31 -0.60
CA GLY A 230 2.12 -5.48 -1.99
C GLY A 230 2.19 -4.12 -2.70
N PHE A 231 2.96 -4.05 -3.78
CA PHE A 231 2.87 -2.93 -4.72
C PHE A 231 1.54 -3.00 -5.46
N ILE A 232 0.83 -1.87 -5.58
CA ILE A 232 -0.41 -1.83 -6.36
C ILE A 232 -0.03 -1.69 -7.83
N LEU A 233 -0.58 -2.56 -8.66
CA LEU A 233 -0.31 -2.69 -10.09
C LEU A 233 -1.61 -2.53 -10.90
N PRO A 234 -1.55 -2.15 -12.17
CA PRO A 234 -2.72 -2.17 -13.05
C PRO A 234 -3.35 -3.56 -13.12
N GLU A 235 -4.69 -3.60 -13.08
CA GLU A 235 -5.46 -4.82 -13.19
C GLU A 235 -5.26 -5.50 -14.56
N ASN A 236 -5.22 -6.83 -14.57
CA ASN A 236 -5.10 -7.65 -15.78
C ASN A 236 -3.82 -7.42 -16.61
N ASP A 237 -2.76 -6.87 -16.01
CA ASP A 237 -1.44 -6.73 -16.64
C ASP A 237 -0.45 -7.76 -16.07
N SER A 238 -0.65 -9.03 -16.46
CA SER A 238 0.20 -10.12 -16.00
C SER A 238 1.67 -9.92 -16.39
N ASN A 239 1.96 -9.36 -17.57
CA ASN A 239 3.33 -9.11 -18.00
C ASN A 239 4.08 -8.15 -17.08
N PHE A 240 3.42 -7.08 -16.67
CA PHE A 240 4.02 -6.11 -15.76
C PHE A 240 4.09 -6.65 -14.33
N ARG A 241 3.03 -7.32 -13.86
CA ARG A 241 3.02 -7.97 -12.54
C ARG A 241 4.13 -9.02 -12.43
N ASP A 242 4.27 -9.88 -13.43
CA ASP A 242 5.28 -10.93 -13.44
C ASP A 242 6.70 -10.34 -13.48
N PHE A 243 6.89 -9.23 -14.23
CA PHE A 243 8.14 -8.48 -14.23
C PHE A 243 8.50 -7.96 -12.82
N ILE A 244 7.57 -7.32 -12.12
CA ILE A 244 7.79 -6.80 -10.75
C ILE A 244 8.07 -7.96 -9.78
N ASN A 245 7.29 -9.04 -9.86
CA ASN A 245 7.44 -10.21 -9.00
C ASN A 245 8.77 -10.92 -9.22
N GLU A 246 9.19 -11.12 -10.47
CA GLU A 246 10.49 -11.72 -10.79
C GLU A 246 11.64 -10.92 -10.16
N HIS A 247 11.59 -9.59 -10.22
CA HIS A 247 12.63 -8.75 -9.64
C HIS A 247 12.60 -8.75 -8.11
N LEU A 248 11.43 -8.81 -7.48
CA LEU A 248 11.32 -9.03 -6.04
C LEU A 248 11.95 -10.37 -5.62
N ILE A 249 11.62 -11.46 -6.34
CA ILE A 249 12.17 -12.79 -6.09
C ILE A 249 13.71 -12.76 -6.19
N ARG A 250 14.24 -12.14 -7.26
CA ARG A 250 15.70 -11.98 -7.42
C ARG A 250 16.32 -11.26 -6.22
N MET A 251 15.70 -10.17 -5.75
CA MET A 251 16.18 -9.42 -4.59
C MET A 251 16.09 -10.22 -3.28
N PHE A 252 15.09 -11.09 -3.13
CA PHE A 252 15.00 -12.01 -1.99
C PHE A 252 16.11 -13.06 -2.03
N VAL A 253 16.37 -13.64 -3.19
CA VAL A 253 17.35 -14.73 -3.38
C VAL A 253 18.79 -14.21 -3.29
N ASP A 254 19.11 -13.06 -3.89
CA ASP A 254 20.48 -12.51 -3.92
C ASP A 254 20.84 -11.64 -2.70
N GLY A 255 19.91 -11.45 -1.78
CA GLY A 255 20.11 -10.73 -0.51
C GLY A 255 20.02 -9.21 -0.60
N ARG A 256 19.81 -8.61 -1.79
CA ARG A 256 19.63 -7.14 -1.91
C ARG A 256 18.44 -6.65 -1.11
N TYR A 257 17.35 -7.41 -1.07
CA TYR A 257 16.19 -7.05 -0.25
C TYR A 257 16.57 -6.91 1.23
N MET A 258 17.34 -7.87 1.78
CA MET A 258 17.79 -7.82 3.17
C MET A 258 18.71 -6.63 3.44
N THR A 259 19.55 -6.25 2.47
CA THR A 259 20.40 -5.04 2.58
C THR A 259 19.53 -3.80 2.75
N TYR A 260 18.48 -3.62 1.92
CA TYR A 260 17.54 -2.51 2.08
C TYR A 260 16.76 -2.62 3.39
N TYR A 261 16.32 -3.82 3.77
CA TYR A 261 15.61 -4.03 5.03
C TYR A 261 16.44 -3.59 6.24
N GLU A 262 17.68 -4.02 6.33
CA GLU A 262 18.59 -3.66 7.43
C GLU A 262 18.89 -2.16 7.48
N ASN A 263 19.03 -1.50 6.34
CA ASN A 263 19.24 -0.04 6.27
C ASN A 263 18.04 0.74 6.82
N TRP A 264 16.83 0.25 6.63
CA TRP A 264 15.61 0.94 7.07
C TRP A 264 15.12 0.47 8.43
N PHE A 265 15.19 -0.83 8.73
CA PHE A 265 14.52 -1.47 9.86
C PHE A 265 15.48 -2.21 10.81
N GLY A 266 16.74 -2.34 10.45
CA GLY A 266 17.77 -2.93 11.33
C GLY A 266 17.97 -2.14 12.61
N VAL A 267 18.80 -2.65 13.53
CA VAL A 267 19.04 -2.02 14.84
C VAL A 267 19.51 -0.57 14.73
N ASN A 268 20.29 -0.25 13.68
CA ASN A 268 20.78 1.09 13.38
C ASN A 268 20.02 1.74 12.20
N GLY A 269 18.90 1.17 11.81
CA GLY A 269 18.08 1.67 10.70
C GLY A 269 17.30 2.92 11.05
N VAL A 270 16.63 3.49 10.06
CA VAL A 270 15.83 4.74 10.20
C VAL A 270 14.68 4.57 11.21
N VAL A 271 14.03 3.39 11.19
CA VAL A 271 12.99 2.99 12.16
C VAL A 271 13.27 1.54 12.55
N PRO A 272 13.98 1.28 13.65
CA PRO A 272 14.23 -0.09 14.09
C PRO A 272 12.93 -0.90 14.24
N TYR A 273 12.80 -1.94 13.43
CA TYR A 273 11.63 -2.82 13.42
C TYR A 273 12.06 -4.23 13.01
N PRO A 274 12.44 -5.06 14.00
CA PRO A 274 12.97 -6.39 13.72
C PRO A 274 12.00 -7.26 12.93
N MET A 275 12.50 -7.97 11.93
CA MET A 275 11.72 -8.89 11.12
C MET A 275 11.22 -10.05 11.98
N THR A 276 9.90 -10.26 11.99
CA THR A 276 9.28 -11.40 12.67
C THR A 276 9.61 -12.72 11.99
N ASP A 277 9.51 -13.83 12.70
CA ASP A 277 9.78 -15.17 12.12
C ASP A 277 8.75 -15.53 11.04
N ASP A 278 7.50 -15.09 11.19
CA ASP A 278 6.48 -15.24 10.15
C ASP A 278 6.89 -14.51 8.86
N PHE A 279 7.42 -13.29 8.99
CA PHE A 279 7.86 -12.53 7.83
C PHE A 279 9.12 -13.15 7.19
N LYS A 280 10.09 -13.64 7.97
CA LYS A 280 11.23 -14.41 7.44
C LYS A 280 10.76 -15.65 6.68
N THR A 281 9.76 -16.35 7.23
CA THR A 281 9.18 -17.53 6.59
C THR A 281 8.48 -17.15 5.28
N LEU A 282 7.73 -16.05 5.26
CA LEU A 282 7.07 -15.56 4.04
C LEU A 282 8.08 -15.22 2.94
N ILE A 283 9.16 -14.50 3.25
CA ILE A 283 10.22 -14.19 2.28
C ILE A 283 10.84 -15.49 1.74
N LYS A 284 11.13 -16.46 2.61
CA LYS A 284 11.66 -17.77 2.19
C LYS A 284 10.71 -18.50 1.25
N LEU A 285 9.41 -18.52 1.54
CA LEU A 285 8.39 -19.16 0.70
C LEU A 285 8.21 -18.46 -0.66
N GLN A 286 8.48 -17.17 -0.73
CA GLN A 286 8.44 -16.37 -1.97
C GLN A 286 9.77 -16.36 -2.73
N SER A 287 10.85 -16.94 -2.19
CA SER A 287 12.15 -17.07 -2.85
C SER A 287 12.13 -18.28 -3.77
N TRP A 288 11.41 -18.19 -4.87
CA TRP A 288 11.27 -19.28 -5.85
C TRP A 288 12.57 -19.54 -6.61
N PRO A 289 12.78 -20.74 -7.16
CA PRO A 289 13.88 -20.99 -8.09
C PRO A 289 13.81 -20.06 -9.30
N LEU A 290 14.95 -19.47 -9.67
CA LEU A 290 15.09 -18.52 -10.79
C LEU A 290 15.39 -19.24 -12.10
#